data_68fab522f892027f1041138084920efe
#
_entry.id   68fab522f892027f1041138084920efe
#
_cell.length_a   1.000
_cell.length_b   1.000
_cell.length_c   1.000
_cell.angle_alpha   90.00
_cell.angle_beta   90.00
_cell.angle_gamma   90.00
#
_symmetry.space_group_name_H-M   'P 1'
#
loop_
_entity.id
_entity.type
_entity.pdbx_description
1 polymer ?
#
loop_
_entity_poly.entity_id
_entity_poly.type
_entity_poly.pdbx_seq_one_letter_code
_entity_poly.pdbx_strand_id
1 'polypeptide(L)'
;MTEFLQMSDIFESLPYSILSLGSFVLLMLSLVWKKSENKSVFWFAALVIVFAAFISLFKIGVDQYPMSAMLVHDKVGFSFAFIILLTLMMVLPVLPYETDALSEVPSSITSLLLLSACGALIMIYSNHLLTFFIGLELLSLPLYVLTGLGSKNSQASEASFKYFLLGSISSAIFVYGASLVWATLGTLQINDMVEIFSTGLVDLSSVTLWMGL
;
A
#
# COMPACT_ATOMS: atom_id res chain seq x y z
N MET A 1 -16.28 10.51 21.73
CA MET A 1 -16.47 9.40 22.68
C MET A 1 -17.20 8.29 21.93
N THR A 2 -16.51 7.17 21.66
CA THR A 2 -16.97 5.92 21.00
C THR A 2 -17.80 6.10 19.72
N GLU A 3 -17.19 6.59 18.65
CA GLU A 3 -17.64 6.22 17.32
C GLU A 3 -17.23 4.76 17.10
N PHE A 4 -18.14 3.88 17.43
CA PHE A 4 -18.06 2.50 16.97
C PHE A 4 -18.00 2.54 15.45
N LEU A 5 -17.05 1.80 14.88
CA LEU A 5 -16.98 1.53 13.45
C LEU A 5 -18.39 1.27 12.92
N GLN A 6 -18.92 2.21 12.15
CA GLN A 6 -20.22 1.99 11.53
C GLN A 6 -20.05 0.86 10.50
N MET A 7 -21.10 0.09 10.26
CA MET A 7 -21.05 -0.97 9.24
C MET A 7 -20.60 -0.45 7.87
N SER A 8 -20.90 0.80 7.56
CA SER A 8 -20.41 1.51 6.37
C SER A 8 -18.88 1.54 6.27
N ASP A 9 -18.18 1.83 7.39
CA ASP A 9 -16.72 1.94 7.42
C ASP A 9 -16.04 0.62 7.10
N ILE A 10 -16.64 -0.49 7.57
CA ILE A 10 -16.16 -1.84 7.27
C ILE A 10 -16.30 -2.13 5.78
N PHE A 11 -17.43 -1.76 5.17
CA PHE A 11 -17.65 -1.98 3.73
C PHE A 11 -16.72 -1.14 2.85
N GLU A 12 -16.28 0.01 3.31
CA GLU A 12 -15.37 0.89 2.55
C GLU A 12 -13.91 0.47 2.64
N SER A 13 -13.53 -0.11 3.77
CA SER A 13 -12.20 -0.68 3.97
C SER A 13 -11.98 -2.04 3.29
N LEU A 14 -13.02 -2.67 2.76
CA LEU A 14 -12.97 -4.04 2.21
C LEU A 14 -11.87 -4.25 1.17
N PRO A 15 -11.61 -3.37 0.18
CA PRO A 15 -10.58 -3.65 -0.84
C PRO A 15 -9.21 -3.94 -0.25
N TYR A 16 -8.70 -3.08 0.61
CA TYR A 16 -7.38 -3.28 1.23
C TYR A 16 -7.42 -4.29 2.38
N SER A 17 -8.54 -4.43 3.10
CA SER A 17 -8.70 -5.46 4.13
C SER A 17 -8.68 -6.87 3.56
N ILE A 18 -9.32 -7.09 2.41
CA ILE A 18 -9.32 -8.37 1.70
C ILE A 18 -7.92 -8.70 1.18
N LEU A 19 -7.20 -7.72 0.63
CA LEU A 19 -5.82 -7.91 0.19
C LEU A 19 -4.89 -8.25 1.36
N SER A 20 -5.00 -7.54 2.49
CA SER A 20 -4.16 -7.80 3.66
C SER A 20 -4.43 -9.17 4.27
N LEU A 21 -5.69 -9.55 4.40
CA LEU A 21 -6.07 -10.89 4.88
C LEU A 21 -5.64 -11.98 3.90
N GLY A 22 -5.85 -11.79 2.60
CA GLY A 22 -5.42 -12.72 1.56
C GLY A 22 -3.91 -12.90 1.54
N SER A 23 -3.15 -11.81 1.67
CA SER A 23 -1.68 -11.83 1.79
C SER A 23 -1.25 -12.63 3.02
N PHE A 24 -1.85 -12.35 4.19
CA PHE A 24 -1.51 -13.04 5.44
C PHE A 24 -1.82 -14.53 5.37
N VAL A 25 -2.97 -14.90 4.82
CA VAL A 25 -3.36 -16.31 4.62
C VAL A 25 -2.34 -17.02 3.72
N LEU A 26 -1.94 -16.40 2.59
CA LEU A 26 -0.92 -16.98 1.70
C LEU A 26 0.45 -17.11 2.37
N LEU A 27 0.85 -16.14 3.21
CA LEU A 27 2.07 -16.25 4.00
C LEU A 27 2.02 -17.42 4.98
N MET A 28 0.92 -17.60 5.68
CA MET A 28 0.74 -18.73 6.60
C MET A 28 0.73 -20.07 5.84
N LEU A 29 0.06 -20.13 4.71
CA LEU A 29 0.04 -21.31 3.86
C LEU A 29 1.43 -21.64 3.28
N SER A 30 2.26 -20.62 3.01
CA SER A 30 3.62 -20.81 2.53
C SER A 30 4.52 -21.58 3.51
N LEU A 31 4.21 -21.52 4.81
CA LEU A 31 4.93 -22.26 5.84
C LEU A 31 4.55 -23.76 5.89
N VAL A 32 3.33 -24.07 5.46
CA VAL A 32 2.74 -25.43 5.55
C VAL A 32 2.83 -26.16 4.21
N TRP A 33 2.62 -25.46 3.11
CA TRP A 33 2.59 -26.07 1.77
C TRP A 33 3.98 -26.17 1.18
N LYS A 34 4.38 -27.43 0.92
CA LYS A 34 5.58 -27.72 0.14
C LYS A 34 5.29 -27.51 -1.34
N LYS A 35 6.28 -27.04 -2.08
CA LYS A 35 6.55 -26.90 -3.53
C LYS A 35 5.51 -27.36 -4.60
N SER A 36 4.45 -28.10 -4.26
CA SER A 36 3.63 -28.85 -5.24
C SER A 36 2.36 -28.13 -5.70
N GLU A 37 1.95 -26.99 -5.14
CA GLU A 37 0.60 -26.45 -5.34
C GLU A 37 0.55 -25.04 -5.96
N ASN A 38 1.45 -24.73 -6.91
CA ASN A 38 1.51 -23.41 -7.56
C ASN A 38 0.17 -22.96 -8.17
N LYS A 39 -0.65 -23.91 -8.67
CA LYS A 39 -1.95 -23.56 -9.27
C LYS A 39 -2.97 -23.09 -8.24
N SER A 40 -3.01 -23.72 -7.06
CA SER A 40 -3.93 -23.33 -5.98
C SER A 40 -3.64 -21.93 -5.45
N VAL A 41 -2.34 -21.60 -5.28
CA VAL A 41 -1.89 -20.27 -4.87
C VAL A 41 -2.32 -19.20 -5.88
N PHE A 42 -2.10 -19.47 -7.17
CA PHE A 42 -2.50 -18.57 -8.25
C PHE A 42 -4.01 -18.31 -8.24
N TRP A 43 -4.84 -19.35 -8.19
CA TRP A 43 -6.29 -19.21 -8.20
C TRP A 43 -6.80 -18.49 -6.96
N PHE A 44 -6.23 -18.77 -5.79
CA PHE A 44 -6.59 -18.07 -4.56
C PHE A 44 -6.26 -16.57 -4.65
N ALA A 45 -5.05 -16.22 -5.09
CA ALA A 45 -4.66 -14.83 -5.27
C ALA A 45 -5.52 -14.12 -6.31
N ALA A 46 -5.80 -14.76 -7.44
CA ALA A 46 -6.67 -14.22 -8.48
C ALA A 46 -8.08 -13.94 -7.94
N LEU A 47 -8.64 -14.86 -7.14
CA LEU A 47 -9.95 -14.69 -6.50
C LEU A 47 -9.94 -13.48 -5.55
N VAL A 48 -8.91 -13.35 -4.71
CA VAL A 48 -8.76 -12.22 -3.78
C VAL A 48 -8.71 -10.88 -4.54
N ILE A 49 -7.92 -10.81 -5.61
CA ILE A 49 -7.77 -9.59 -6.42
C ILE A 49 -9.08 -9.26 -7.17
N VAL A 50 -9.70 -10.26 -7.80
CA VAL A 50 -10.96 -10.06 -8.54
C VAL A 50 -12.06 -9.56 -7.61
N PHE A 51 -12.15 -10.12 -6.41
CA PHE A 51 -13.16 -9.72 -5.43
C PHE A 51 -12.90 -8.28 -4.93
N ALA A 52 -11.65 -7.92 -4.64
CA ALA A 52 -11.29 -6.55 -4.27
C ALA A 52 -11.53 -5.55 -5.41
N ALA A 53 -11.20 -5.92 -6.66
CA ALA A 53 -11.43 -5.10 -7.84
C ALA A 53 -12.93 -4.90 -8.12
N PHE A 54 -13.72 -5.94 -7.95
CA PHE A 54 -15.17 -5.87 -8.09
C PHE A 54 -15.79 -4.88 -7.10
N ILE A 55 -15.38 -4.95 -5.82
CA ILE A 55 -15.84 -3.99 -4.81
C ILE A 55 -15.44 -2.56 -5.19
N SER A 56 -14.19 -2.36 -5.59
CA SER A 56 -13.69 -1.04 -6.00
C SER A 56 -14.48 -0.49 -7.18
N LEU A 57 -14.79 -1.31 -8.17
CA LEU A 57 -15.58 -0.92 -9.35
C LEU A 57 -16.99 -0.46 -8.98
N PHE A 58 -17.68 -1.19 -8.11
CA PHE A 58 -19.03 -0.82 -7.66
C PHE A 58 -19.04 0.46 -6.82
N LYS A 59 -17.93 0.79 -6.18
CA LYS A 59 -17.79 1.97 -5.33
C LYS A 59 -17.38 3.25 -6.08
N ILE A 60 -17.01 3.19 -7.37
CA ILE A 60 -16.61 4.37 -8.16
C ILE A 60 -17.70 5.45 -8.21
N GLY A 61 -18.98 5.09 -8.04
CA GLY A 61 -20.11 6.04 -8.03
C GLY A 61 -20.41 6.70 -6.68
N VAL A 62 -19.68 6.34 -5.62
CA VAL A 62 -19.95 6.83 -4.26
C VAL A 62 -19.31 8.20 -4.04
N ASP A 63 -20.05 9.13 -3.45
CA ASP A 63 -19.52 10.41 -3.05
C ASP A 63 -18.60 10.27 -1.83
N GLN A 64 -17.79 11.30 -1.54
CA GLN A 64 -16.78 11.26 -0.47
C GLN A 64 -17.33 10.77 0.86
N TYR A 65 -16.69 9.73 1.40
CA TYR A 65 -16.94 9.23 2.75
C TYR A 65 -15.67 9.35 3.58
N PRO A 66 -15.61 10.28 4.54
CA PRO A 66 -14.55 10.28 5.53
C PRO A 66 -14.77 9.08 6.47
N MET A 67 -14.00 8.03 6.30
CA MET A 67 -14.02 6.88 7.22
C MET A 67 -13.42 7.25 8.58
N SER A 68 -12.42 8.14 8.55
CA SER A 68 -11.77 8.70 9.74
C SER A 68 -11.02 9.96 9.34
N ALA A 69 -10.50 10.71 10.31
CA ALA A 69 -9.58 11.80 10.02
C ALA A 69 -8.35 11.38 9.18
N MET A 70 -8.02 10.08 9.16
CA MET A 70 -6.82 9.55 8.50
C MET A 70 -7.07 8.98 7.11
N LEU A 71 -8.29 8.54 6.79
CA LEU A 71 -8.64 7.88 5.53
C LEU A 71 -9.89 8.51 4.93
N VAL A 72 -9.83 8.82 3.64
CA VAL A 72 -10.95 9.34 2.85
C VAL A 72 -11.14 8.45 1.63
N HIS A 73 -12.37 8.01 1.45
CA HIS A 73 -12.76 7.21 0.29
C HIS A 73 -13.58 8.08 -0.66
N ASP A 74 -13.12 8.19 -1.89
CA ASP A 74 -13.77 8.98 -2.93
C ASP A 74 -13.76 8.25 -4.28
N LYS A 75 -14.43 8.83 -5.26
CA LYS A 75 -14.52 8.29 -6.63
C LYS A 75 -13.15 8.14 -7.27
N VAL A 76 -12.24 9.07 -7.00
CA VAL A 76 -10.90 9.07 -7.56
C VAL A 76 -10.08 7.93 -6.94
N GLY A 77 -10.12 7.78 -5.62
CA GLY A 77 -9.47 6.70 -4.90
C GLY A 77 -9.93 5.32 -5.36
N PHE A 78 -11.25 5.09 -5.50
CA PHE A 78 -11.77 3.81 -6.01
C PHE A 78 -11.36 3.55 -7.46
N SER A 79 -11.28 4.58 -8.32
CA SER A 79 -10.82 4.44 -9.70
C SER A 79 -9.35 4.01 -9.76
N PHE A 80 -8.48 4.65 -8.97
CA PHE A 80 -7.08 4.28 -8.88
C PHE A 80 -6.89 2.88 -8.26
N ALA A 81 -7.66 2.56 -7.22
CA ALA A 81 -7.65 1.23 -6.62
C ALA A 81 -7.99 0.14 -7.67
N PHE A 82 -9.02 0.36 -8.48
CA PHE A 82 -9.39 -0.55 -9.55
C PHE A 82 -8.27 -0.74 -10.57
N ILE A 83 -7.60 0.35 -11.00
CA ILE A 83 -6.47 0.30 -11.94
C ILE A 83 -5.30 -0.51 -11.35
N ILE A 84 -4.95 -0.29 -10.08
CA ILE A 84 -3.87 -1.04 -9.40
C ILE A 84 -4.21 -2.53 -9.33
N LEU A 85 -5.44 -2.87 -8.94
CA LEU A 85 -5.88 -4.26 -8.85
C LEU A 85 -5.91 -4.95 -10.21
N LEU A 86 -6.32 -4.23 -11.26
CA LEU A 86 -6.29 -4.73 -12.63
C LEU A 86 -4.84 -4.97 -13.10
N THR A 87 -3.93 -4.05 -12.80
CA THR A 87 -2.50 -4.22 -13.10
C THR A 87 -1.92 -5.43 -12.36
N LEU A 88 -2.24 -5.60 -11.08
CA LEU A 88 -1.81 -6.76 -10.30
C LEU A 88 -2.34 -8.06 -10.89
N MET A 89 -3.60 -8.08 -11.36
CA MET A 89 -4.19 -9.23 -12.04
C MET A 89 -3.47 -9.59 -13.34
N MET A 90 -2.94 -8.59 -14.06
CA MET A 90 -2.14 -8.82 -15.27
C MET A 90 -0.73 -9.35 -14.96
N VAL A 91 -0.16 -9.00 -13.82
CA VAL A 91 1.18 -9.45 -13.39
C VAL A 91 1.16 -10.90 -12.91
N LEU A 92 0.09 -11.32 -12.23
CA LEU A 92 -0.01 -12.67 -11.65
C LEU A 92 0.31 -13.81 -12.64
N PRO A 93 -0.26 -13.88 -13.86
CA PRO A 93 0.00 -14.99 -14.79
C PRO A 93 1.42 -15.01 -15.35
N VAL A 94 2.16 -13.91 -15.25
CA VAL A 94 3.55 -13.81 -15.73
C VAL A 94 4.52 -14.46 -14.75
N LEU A 95 4.23 -14.43 -13.44
CA LEU A 95 5.10 -14.94 -12.38
C LEU A 95 5.60 -16.38 -12.56
N PRO A 96 4.75 -17.36 -12.99
CA PRO A 96 5.20 -18.75 -13.13
C PRO A 96 6.24 -18.99 -14.22
N TYR A 97 6.40 -18.05 -15.15
CA TYR A 97 7.25 -18.22 -16.34
C TYR A 97 8.65 -17.64 -16.19
N GLU A 98 8.91 -16.87 -15.12
CA GLU A 98 10.10 -16.03 -15.12
C GLU A 98 11.38 -16.68 -14.59
N THR A 99 11.36 -17.63 -13.66
CA THR A 99 12.61 -18.30 -13.24
C THR A 99 12.37 -19.56 -12.40
N ASP A 100 13.34 -20.51 -12.44
CA ASP A 100 13.38 -21.68 -11.56
C ASP A 100 13.43 -21.29 -10.07
N ALA A 101 14.06 -20.16 -9.72
CA ALA A 101 14.16 -19.66 -8.35
C ALA A 101 12.80 -19.20 -7.80
N LEU A 102 11.96 -18.54 -8.63
CA LEU A 102 10.62 -18.10 -8.25
C LEU A 102 9.65 -19.27 -8.10
N SER A 103 9.87 -20.37 -8.82
CA SER A 103 9.06 -21.58 -8.73
C SER A 103 9.20 -22.33 -7.40
N GLU A 104 10.22 -22.00 -6.59
CA GLU A 104 10.44 -22.66 -5.30
C GLU A 104 9.55 -22.11 -4.17
N VAL A 105 9.10 -20.84 -4.25
CA VAL A 105 8.32 -20.16 -3.20
C VAL A 105 7.20 -19.26 -3.76
N PRO A 106 6.33 -19.77 -4.62
CA PRO A 106 5.32 -18.96 -5.32
C PRO A 106 4.32 -18.29 -4.36
N SER A 107 3.97 -18.95 -3.28
CA SER A 107 3.06 -18.40 -2.27
C SER A 107 3.64 -17.18 -1.55
N SER A 108 4.92 -17.22 -1.20
CA SER A 108 5.61 -16.10 -0.55
C SER A 108 5.71 -14.89 -1.49
N ILE A 109 6.04 -15.11 -2.76
CA ILE A 109 6.12 -14.04 -3.77
C ILE A 109 4.76 -13.40 -3.99
N THR A 110 3.74 -14.23 -4.19
CA THR A 110 2.37 -13.76 -4.40
C THR A 110 1.85 -12.99 -3.19
N SER A 111 2.12 -13.48 -1.97
CA SER A 111 1.70 -12.77 -0.75
C SER A 111 2.39 -11.42 -0.58
N LEU A 112 3.68 -11.32 -0.89
CA LEU A 112 4.42 -10.06 -0.85
C LEU A 112 3.88 -9.06 -1.89
N LEU A 113 3.49 -9.52 -3.08
CA LEU A 113 2.85 -8.68 -4.08
C LEU A 113 1.48 -8.17 -3.62
N LEU A 114 0.66 -9.02 -3.02
CA LEU A 114 -0.63 -8.60 -2.45
C LEU A 114 -0.44 -7.58 -1.32
N LEU A 115 0.57 -7.78 -0.47
CA LEU A 115 0.89 -6.87 0.62
C LEU A 115 1.37 -5.51 0.10
N SER A 116 2.21 -5.51 -0.94
CA SER A 116 2.64 -4.29 -1.62
C SER A 116 1.45 -3.53 -2.23
N ALA A 117 0.53 -4.23 -2.89
CA ALA A 117 -0.69 -3.61 -3.42
C ALA A 117 -1.60 -3.06 -2.31
N CYS A 118 -1.70 -3.75 -1.17
CA CYS A 118 -2.41 -3.23 0.01
C CYS A 118 -1.81 -1.90 0.48
N GLY A 119 -0.47 -1.79 0.54
CA GLY A 119 0.22 -0.53 0.84
C GLY A 119 -0.15 0.59 -0.14
N ALA A 120 -0.18 0.29 -1.44
CA ALA A 120 -0.59 1.25 -2.47
C ALA A 120 -2.03 1.73 -2.28
N LEU A 121 -2.96 0.85 -1.92
CA LEU A 121 -4.35 1.24 -1.64
C LEU A 121 -4.45 2.14 -0.40
N ILE A 122 -3.70 1.83 0.67
CA ILE A 122 -3.66 2.68 1.88
C ILE A 122 -3.13 4.08 1.53
N MET A 123 -2.11 4.18 0.67
CA MET A 123 -1.61 5.49 0.20
C MET A 123 -2.67 6.30 -0.53
N ILE A 124 -3.42 5.66 -1.44
CA ILE A 124 -4.46 6.32 -2.23
C ILE A 124 -5.57 6.90 -1.35
N TYR A 125 -5.99 6.16 -0.33
CA TYR A 125 -7.06 6.58 0.57
C TYR A 125 -6.57 7.46 1.73
N SER A 126 -5.27 7.71 1.85
CA SER A 126 -4.74 8.45 3.00
C SER A 126 -5.09 9.93 2.94
N ASN A 127 -5.62 10.46 4.04
CA ASN A 127 -5.82 11.89 4.28
C ASN A 127 -4.87 12.43 5.38
N HIS A 128 -3.86 11.66 5.73
CA HIS A 128 -2.93 12.00 6.81
C HIS A 128 -1.52 11.58 6.41
N LEU A 129 -0.51 12.44 6.56
CA LEU A 129 0.87 12.16 6.13
C LEU A 129 1.47 10.91 6.77
N LEU A 130 1.13 10.60 8.04
CA LEU A 130 1.60 9.36 8.67
C LEU A 130 0.93 8.12 8.07
N THR A 131 -0.35 8.19 7.72
CA THR A 131 -1.06 7.08 7.05
C THR A 131 -0.49 6.84 5.66
N PHE A 132 -0.21 7.92 4.93
CA PHE A 132 0.49 7.86 3.65
C PHE A 132 1.85 7.18 3.80
N PHE A 133 2.63 7.56 4.81
CA PHE A 133 3.93 6.97 5.11
C PHE A 133 3.84 5.47 5.44
N ILE A 134 2.87 5.07 6.25
CA ILE A 134 2.63 3.64 6.56
C ILE A 134 2.29 2.86 5.28
N GLY A 135 1.46 3.42 4.41
CA GLY A 135 1.15 2.83 3.10
C GLY A 135 2.39 2.68 2.22
N LEU A 136 3.25 3.71 2.19
CA LEU A 136 4.51 3.71 1.45
C LEU A 136 5.47 2.62 1.96
N GLU A 137 5.64 2.49 3.27
CA GLU A 137 6.47 1.43 3.86
C GLU A 137 5.89 0.04 3.57
N LEU A 138 4.56 -0.12 3.70
CA LEU A 138 3.89 -1.38 3.41
C LEU A 138 3.99 -1.78 1.92
N LEU A 139 4.08 -0.80 1.02
CA LEU A 139 4.35 -1.02 -0.40
C LEU A 139 5.81 -1.42 -0.63
N SER A 140 6.74 -0.72 0.00
CA SER A 140 8.17 -0.78 -0.32
C SER A 140 8.86 -1.99 0.30
N LEU A 141 8.59 -2.32 1.57
CA LEU A 141 9.24 -3.43 2.28
C LEU A 141 9.09 -4.78 1.56
N PRO A 142 7.91 -5.17 1.06
CA PRO A 142 7.76 -6.37 0.25
C PRO A 142 8.60 -6.36 -1.03
N LEU A 143 8.71 -5.19 -1.70
CA LEU A 143 9.50 -5.05 -2.93
C LEU A 143 11.00 -5.21 -2.68
N TYR A 144 11.51 -4.77 -1.52
CA TYR A 144 12.91 -5.02 -1.13
C TYR A 144 13.19 -6.51 -0.99
N VAL A 145 12.28 -7.25 -0.36
CA VAL A 145 12.39 -8.70 -0.22
C VAL A 145 12.28 -9.39 -1.58
N LEU A 146 11.32 -9.00 -2.42
CA LEU A 146 11.11 -9.57 -3.75
C LEU A 146 12.35 -9.42 -4.64
N THR A 147 13.04 -8.29 -4.55
CA THR A 147 14.29 -8.04 -5.30
C THR A 147 15.37 -9.06 -4.93
N GLY A 148 15.43 -9.48 -3.66
CA GLY A 148 16.40 -10.48 -3.19
C GLY A 148 15.99 -11.92 -3.49
N LEU A 149 14.69 -12.21 -3.60
CA LEU A 149 14.17 -13.55 -3.87
C LEU A 149 14.35 -13.98 -5.34
N GLY A 150 14.50 -13.04 -6.27
CA GLY A 150 14.53 -13.31 -7.71
C GLY A 150 15.72 -14.13 -8.22
N SER A 151 16.79 -14.32 -7.44
CA SER A 151 17.96 -15.07 -7.84
C SER A 151 18.75 -15.54 -6.63
N LYS A 152 19.35 -16.74 -6.73
CA LYS A 152 20.25 -17.30 -5.70
C LYS A 152 21.69 -16.77 -5.77
N ASN A 153 21.97 -15.77 -6.60
CA ASN A 153 23.30 -15.19 -6.74
C ASN A 153 23.54 -14.02 -5.77
N SER A 154 24.81 -13.69 -5.53
CA SER A 154 25.21 -12.59 -4.66
C SER A 154 24.74 -11.22 -5.17
N GLN A 155 24.51 -11.07 -6.47
CA GLN A 155 24.03 -9.81 -7.07
C GLN A 155 22.61 -9.48 -6.65
N ALA A 156 21.71 -10.46 -6.54
CA ALA A 156 20.34 -10.22 -6.07
C ALA A 156 20.31 -9.77 -4.60
N SER A 157 21.13 -10.40 -3.75
CA SER A 157 21.27 -9.97 -2.35
C SER A 157 21.85 -8.58 -2.22
N GLU A 158 22.87 -8.24 -3.04
CA GLU A 158 23.45 -6.90 -3.09
C GLU A 158 22.43 -5.86 -3.58
N ALA A 159 21.65 -6.18 -4.62
CA ALA A 159 20.61 -5.31 -5.17
C ALA A 159 19.51 -5.04 -4.13
N SER A 160 19.02 -6.07 -3.45
CA SER A 160 18.03 -5.95 -2.38
C SER A 160 18.52 -5.08 -1.24
N PHE A 161 19.76 -5.28 -0.81
CA PHE A 161 20.37 -4.49 0.26
C PHE A 161 20.53 -3.00 -0.14
N LYS A 162 21.01 -2.72 -1.35
CA LYS A 162 21.11 -1.35 -1.86
C LYS A 162 19.74 -0.69 -1.96
N TYR A 163 18.73 -1.42 -2.44
CA TYR A 163 17.37 -0.90 -2.57
C TYR A 163 16.78 -0.59 -1.19
N PHE A 164 16.96 -1.48 -0.20
CA PHE A 164 16.55 -1.24 1.18
C PHE A 164 17.25 -0.03 1.80
N LEU A 165 18.58 0.12 1.62
CA LEU A 165 19.31 1.26 2.18
C LEU A 165 18.82 2.59 1.59
N LEU A 166 18.67 2.68 0.26
CA LEU A 166 18.18 3.89 -0.39
C LEU A 166 16.75 4.22 0.03
N GLY A 167 15.89 3.20 0.13
CA GLY A 167 14.54 3.36 0.63
C GLY A 167 14.51 3.88 2.07
N SER A 168 15.28 3.29 2.97
CA SER A 168 15.34 3.71 4.37
C SER A 168 15.81 5.16 4.55
N ILE A 169 16.76 5.61 3.73
CA ILE A 169 17.20 7.02 3.73
C ILE A 169 16.05 7.92 3.26
N SER A 170 15.34 7.53 2.19
CA SER A 170 14.19 8.28 1.68
C SER A 170 13.07 8.37 2.70
N SER A 171 12.78 7.28 3.40
CA SER A 171 11.81 7.22 4.49
C SER A 171 12.18 8.14 5.65
N ALA A 172 13.46 8.19 6.03
CA ALA A 172 13.95 9.10 7.08
C ALA A 172 13.77 10.57 6.67
N ILE A 173 14.06 10.91 5.41
CA ILE A 173 13.86 12.25 4.87
C ILE A 173 12.37 12.62 4.88
N PHE A 174 11.50 11.70 4.45
CA PHE A 174 10.06 11.93 4.46
C PHE A 174 9.51 12.21 5.88
N VAL A 175 9.89 11.39 6.86
CA VAL A 175 9.45 11.57 8.26
C VAL A 175 9.99 12.88 8.84
N TYR A 176 11.23 13.24 8.50
CA TYR A 176 11.79 14.52 8.89
C TYR A 176 11.00 15.69 8.27
N GLY A 177 10.70 15.64 6.97
CA GLY A 177 9.86 16.64 6.30
C GLY A 177 8.47 16.75 6.95
N ALA A 178 7.80 15.61 7.19
CA ALA A 178 6.51 15.59 7.87
C ALA A 178 6.56 16.21 9.27
N SER A 179 7.67 16.02 10.02
CA SER A 179 7.84 16.64 11.33
C SER A 179 7.96 18.17 11.26
N LEU A 180 8.62 18.70 10.23
CA LEU A 180 8.72 20.14 10.00
C LEU A 180 7.37 20.75 9.58
N VAL A 181 6.61 20.04 8.74
CA VAL A 181 5.24 20.43 8.39
C VAL A 181 4.37 20.49 9.64
N TRP A 182 4.41 19.45 10.47
CA TRP A 182 3.67 19.43 11.72
C TRP A 182 4.07 20.57 12.67
N ALA A 183 5.36 20.86 12.79
CA ALA A 183 5.87 21.94 13.64
C ALA A 183 5.39 23.33 13.19
N THR A 184 5.12 23.51 11.91
CA THR A 184 4.66 24.81 11.33
C THR A 184 3.16 24.94 11.24
N LEU A 185 2.46 23.86 10.86
CA LEU A 185 1.01 23.89 10.61
C LEU A 185 0.19 23.35 11.80
N GLY A 186 0.83 22.60 12.73
CA GLY A 186 0.15 21.97 13.86
C GLY A 186 -0.72 20.76 13.47
N THR A 187 -0.76 20.39 12.20
CA THR A 187 -1.55 19.27 11.69
C THR A 187 -0.76 18.45 10.66
N LEU A 188 -1.09 17.17 10.50
CA LEU A 188 -0.64 16.29 9.43
C LEU A 188 -1.81 15.82 8.56
N GLN A 189 -3.02 16.31 8.80
CA GLN A 189 -4.17 16.03 7.95
C GLN A 189 -4.11 16.88 6.68
N ILE A 190 -4.24 16.24 5.51
CA ILE A 190 -4.13 16.91 4.21
C ILE A 190 -5.28 17.93 4.03
N ASN A 191 -6.50 17.59 4.43
CA ASN A 191 -7.63 18.50 4.33
C ASN A 191 -7.43 19.75 5.19
N ASP A 192 -6.93 19.61 6.43
CA ASP A 192 -6.65 20.74 7.31
C ASP A 192 -5.54 21.64 6.71
N MET A 193 -4.51 21.03 6.10
CA MET A 193 -3.47 21.79 5.42
C MET A 193 -4.04 22.63 4.27
N VAL A 194 -4.91 22.04 3.45
CA VAL A 194 -5.58 22.74 2.34
C VAL A 194 -6.40 23.91 2.87
N GLU A 195 -7.13 23.72 3.98
CA GLU A 195 -7.92 24.79 4.60
C GLU A 195 -7.01 25.91 5.14
N ILE A 196 -5.94 25.58 5.85
CA ILE A 196 -4.98 26.52 6.40
C ILE A 196 -4.33 27.34 5.27
N PHE A 197 -3.93 26.71 4.17
CA PHE A 197 -3.38 27.43 3.01
C PHE A 197 -4.42 28.32 2.32
N SER A 198 -5.67 27.90 2.24
CA SER A 198 -6.73 28.67 1.61
C SER A 198 -7.14 29.92 2.41
N THR A 199 -7.03 29.85 3.74
CA THR A 199 -7.34 30.97 4.64
C THR A 199 -6.22 32.00 4.78
N GLY A 200 -5.04 31.70 4.27
CA GLY A 200 -3.87 32.57 4.34
C GLY A 200 -3.33 32.79 5.78
N LEU A 201 -3.67 31.90 6.70
CA LEU A 201 -3.25 31.97 8.10
C LEU A 201 -1.79 31.59 8.32
N VAL A 202 -1.11 31.06 7.29
CA VAL A 202 0.29 30.65 7.36
C VAL A 202 1.19 31.69 6.76
N ASP A 203 2.25 32.02 7.47
CA ASP A 203 3.37 32.75 6.90
C ASP A 203 4.13 31.87 5.89
N LEU A 204 3.77 32.01 4.62
CA LEU A 204 4.40 31.32 3.50
C LEU A 204 5.90 31.68 3.33
N SER A 205 6.40 32.67 4.06
CA SER A 205 7.83 33.02 4.08
C SER A 205 8.65 32.15 5.05
N SER A 206 8.01 31.28 5.84
CA SER A 206 8.72 30.46 6.81
C SER A 206 9.61 29.42 6.11
N VAL A 207 10.91 29.50 6.33
CA VAL A 207 11.92 28.57 5.77
C VAL A 207 11.63 27.13 6.21
N THR A 208 11.16 26.94 7.44
CA THR A 208 10.80 25.62 8.00
C THR A 208 9.70 24.92 7.21
N LEU A 209 8.69 25.65 6.74
CA LEU A 209 7.64 25.09 5.90
C LEU A 209 8.19 24.59 4.56
N TRP A 210 8.99 25.41 3.89
CA TRP A 210 9.61 25.04 2.62
C TRP A 210 10.61 23.88 2.71
N MET A 211 11.26 23.70 3.86
CA MET A 211 12.13 22.55 4.10
C MET A 211 11.35 21.27 4.39
N GLY A 212 10.08 21.38 4.80
CA GLY A 212 9.22 20.24 5.11
C GLY A 212 8.38 19.74 3.92
N LEU A 213 8.17 20.59 2.93
CA LEU A 213 7.45 20.28 1.68
C LEU A 213 8.40 19.73 0.62
#